data_b6df79254ab1497aa5ab4bbc8d291847
#
_entry.id   b6df79254ab1497aa5ab4bbc8d291847
#
_cell.length_a   1.000
_cell.length_b   1.000
_cell.length_c   1.000
_cell.angle_alpha   90.00
_cell.angle_beta   90.00
_cell.angle_gamma   90.00
#
_symmetry.space_group_name_H-M   'P 1'
#
loop_
_entity.id
_entity.type
_entity.pdbx_description
1 polymer ?
#
loop_
_entity_poly.entity_id
_entity_poly.type
_entity_poly.pdbx_seq_one_letter_code
_entity_poly.pdbx_strand_id
1 'polypeptide(L)'
;MSEWSVTEPSKLTFDEPVSDLHVRLVNGTVNVVGTDEGSARLEVTEIEGPPLIVTRKGGTLTVAYEDLPWKGFLSWLDRKGWRRSAVVSLAVPAGTRVEAGVVGAAAVVSGIQGPTVVKGVTGDTTLVGLSGPVRADTVSGSLEAQDVAGDLRFNSVSGDLTVVEGSGHSVRADSVSGSMIVDLAPDGPTDVKLTSVSGEIAIRLPHRADAEVEANTASGSVSNAFDDLRVHGQWGAHKITGRLGAGHGTLRATTVSGSIALLRRPAQEEDDHAPRDAHPGTDSPPAAPAGHPEGDSGDNSVSGPGDGTTTAPADGTTDKKVL
;
A
#
# COMPACT_ATOMS: atom_id res chain seq x y z
N MET A 1 18.37 27.94 6.46
CA MET A 1 18.89 26.58 6.31
C MET A 1 19.27 26.10 7.68
N SER A 2 18.67 25.04 8.13
CA SER A 2 18.96 24.41 9.42
C SER A 2 19.44 22.99 9.17
N GLU A 3 20.41 22.55 9.97
CA GLU A 3 21.03 21.24 9.84
C GLU A 3 21.18 20.61 11.24
N TRP A 4 20.86 19.33 11.32
CA TRP A 4 20.99 18.52 12.52
C TRP A 4 21.76 17.24 12.20
N SER A 5 22.69 16.89 13.06
CA SER A 5 23.45 15.64 12.98
C SER A 5 22.92 14.68 14.05
N VAL A 6 22.29 13.60 13.61
CA VAL A 6 21.67 12.61 14.48
C VAL A 6 22.60 11.41 14.63
N THR A 7 23.07 11.17 15.85
CA THR A 7 23.97 10.05 16.22
C THR A 7 23.34 9.05 17.18
N GLU A 8 22.18 9.39 17.74
CA GLU A 8 21.44 8.60 18.71
C GLU A 8 19.93 8.74 18.48
N PRO A 9 19.10 7.87 19.02
CA PRO A 9 17.64 7.99 18.95
C PRO A 9 17.17 9.39 19.34
N SER A 10 16.39 10.02 18.48
CA SER A 10 15.97 11.41 18.66
C SER A 10 14.67 11.72 17.94
N LYS A 11 14.01 12.80 18.38
CA LYS A 11 12.79 13.33 17.76
C LYS A 11 13.00 14.79 17.40
N LEU A 12 12.66 15.14 16.17
CA LEU A 12 12.72 16.50 15.65
C LEU A 12 11.33 16.91 15.15
N THR A 13 10.94 18.14 15.45
CA THR A 13 9.68 18.73 14.96
C THR A 13 10.01 19.95 14.11
N PHE A 14 9.30 20.10 13.00
CA PHE A 14 9.48 21.19 12.06
C PHE A 14 8.15 21.94 11.93
N ASP A 15 8.07 23.11 12.59
CA ASP A 15 6.84 23.91 12.64
C ASP A 15 6.50 24.58 11.31
N GLU A 16 7.52 24.82 10.47
CA GLU A 16 7.30 25.39 9.17
C GLU A 16 6.90 24.30 8.14
N PRO A 17 5.99 24.60 7.19
CA PRO A 17 5.48 23.62 6.24
C PRO A 17 6.58 22.93 5.43
N VAL A 18 6.46 21.61 5.25
CA VAL A 18 7.31 20.80 4.39
C VAL A 18 6.52 20.46 3.13
N SER A 19 7.01 20.91 1.99
CA SER A 19 6.43 20.62 0.66
C SER A 19 7.13 19.46 -0.04
N ASP A 20 8.40 19.24 0.27
CA ASP A 20 9.24 18.23 -0.36
C ASP A 20 10.04 17.47 0.70
N LEU A 21 9.91 16.15 0.69
CA LEU A 21 10.65 15.24 1.54
C LEU A 21 11.60 14.37 0.72
N HIS A 22 12.87 14.38 1.07
CA HIS A 22 13.88 13.53 0.48
C HIS A 22 14.53 12.67 1.56
N VAL A 23 14.33 11.35 1.49
CA VAL A 23 14.92 10.40 2.43
C VAL A 23 15.87 9.46 1.71
N ARG A 24 17.04 9.20 2.31
CA ARG A 24 18.00 8.24 1.78
C ARG A 24 18.63 7.43 2.88
N LEU A 25 18.35 6.15 2.85
CA LEU A 25 18.92 5.18 3.79
C LEU A 25 19.63 4.04 3.05
N VAL A 26 20.59 3.45 3.75
CA VAL A 26 21.29 2.25 3.28
C VAL A 26 20.56 1.01 3.73
N ASN A 27 20.49 0.77 5.03
CA ASN A 27 19.72 -0.32 5.62
C ASN A 27 18.82 0.21 6.74
N GLY A 28 17.94 -0.64 7.22
CA GLY A 28 16.97 -0.31 8.26
C GLY A 28 15.58 -0.13 7.69
N THR A 29 14.85 0.86 8.16
CA THR A 29 13.45 1.09 7.74
C THR A 29 13.17 2.59 7.61
N VAL A 30 12.49 2.96 6.54
CA VAL A 30 11.86 4.27 6.34
C VAL A 30 10.37 4.12 6.42
N ASN A 31 9.73 4.82 7.35
CA ASN A 31 8.29 4.92 7.45
C ASN A 31 7.85 6.38 7.23
N VAL A 32 7.07 6.65 6.19
CA VAL A 32 6.53 7.98 5.88
C VAL A 32 5.02 7.94 5.94
N VAL A 33 4.45 8.80 6.76
CA VAL A 33 3.00 8.89 6.97
C VAL A 33 2.52 10.29 6.60
N GLY A 34 1.56 10.38 5.71
CA GLY A 34 0.84 11.61 5.41
C GLY A 34 -0.14 11.95 6.53
N THR A 35 -0.15 13.19 6.97
CA THR A 35 -1.05 13.68 8.03
C THR A 35 -1.76 14.95 7.59
N ASP A 36 -2.87 15.25 8.24
CA ASP A 36 -3.60 16.51 8.04
C ASP A 36 -2.95 17.69 8.79
N GLU A 37 -1.90 17.42 9.56
CA GLU A 37 -1.14 18.45 10.27
C GLU A 37 -0.23 19.22 9.31
N GLY A 38 -0.13 20.54 9.50
CA GLY A 38 0.77 21.39 8.70
C GLY A 38 2.26 21.25 9.07
N SER A 39 2.59 20.63 10.20
CA SER A 39 3.94 20.42 10.71
C SER A 39 4.51 19.07 10.28
N ALA A 40 5.83 18.95 10.18
CA ALA A 40 6.49 17.67 9.97
C ALA A 40 7.20 17.20 11.25
N ARG A 41 7.24 15.88 11.46
CA ARG A 41 7.94 15.24 12.56
C ARG A 41 8.83 14.12 12.05
N LEU A 42 10.03 14.07 12.58
CA LEU A 42 11.00 13.01 12.35
C LEU A 42 11.29 12.31 13.67
N GLU A 43 11.22 11.01 13.69
CA GLU A 43 11.68 10.16 14.77
C GLU A 43 12.71 9.17 14.26
N VAL A 44 13.88 9.15 14.84
CA VAL A 44 14.90 8.15 14.64
C VAL A 44 14.91 7.27 15.89
N THR A 45 14.52 6.01 15.74
CA THR A 45 14.43 5.06 16.87
C THR A 45 15.69 4.21 17.03
N GLU A 46 16.35 3.94 15.91
CA GLU A 46 17.61 3.18 15.87
C GLU A 46 18.55 3.81 14.86
N ILE A 47 19.82 3.85 15.20
CA ILE A 47 20.87 4.30 14.28
C ILE A 47 22.18 3.58 14.58
N GLU A 48 22.78 3.04 13.54
CA GLU A 48 24.10 2.41 13.56
C GLU A 48 24.97 2.96 12.43
N GLY A 49 26.21 3.34 12.77
CA GLY A 49 27.19 3.84 11.80
C GLY A 49 27.37 5.36 11.88
N PRO A 50 27.63 6.04 10.75
CA PRO A 50 27.86 7.49 10.73
C PRO A 50 26.57 8.26 11.03
N PRO A 51 26.70 9.54 11.41
CA PRO A 51 25.55 10.39 11.67
C PRO A 51 24.60 10.48 10.49
N LEU A 52 23.31 10.49 10.80
CA LEU A 52 22.26 10.83 9.84
C LEU A 52 22.10 12.35 9.81
N ILE A 53 22.30 12.95 8.65
CA ILE A 53 22.19 14.39 8.47
C ILE A 53 20.77 14.74 8.07
N VAL A 54 20.15 15.59 8.88
CA VAL A 54 18.83 16.14 8.61
C VAL A 54 19.01 17.59 8.24
N THR A 55 18.65 17.98 7.02
CA THR A 55 18.74 19.36 6.57
C THR A 55 17.37 19.87 6.18
N ARG A 56 17.11 21.13 6.52
CA ARG A 56 15.93 21.84 6.07
C ARG A 56 16.34 23.11 5.31
N LYS A 57 15.88 23.20 4.07
CA LYS A 57 16.13 24.36 3.22
C LYS A 57 14.81 24.81 2.55
N GLY A 58 14.27 25.91 3.01
CA GLY A 58 12.91 26.31 2.60
C GLY A 58 11.88 25.23 2.96
N GLY A 59 11.02 24.85 2.02
CA GLY A 59 10.03 23.78 2.17
C GLY A 59 10.59 22.36 2.01
N THR A 60 11.89 22.18 1.75
CA THR A 60 12.48 20.85 1.52
C THR A 60 13.15 20.33 2.80
N LEU A 61 12.71 19.15 3.23
CA LEU A 61 13.31 18.36 4.30
C LEU A 61 14.12 17.21 3.69
N THR A 62 15.40 17.10 4.03
CA THR A 62 16.28 16.02 3.57
C THR A 62 16.80 15.25 4.75
N VAL A 63 16.70 13.91 4.69
CA VAL A 63 17.22 12.97 5.69
C VAL A 63 18.13 11.99 4.97
N ALA A 64 19.44 12.11 5.16
CA ALA A 64 20.41 11.30 4.42
C ALA A 64 21.75 11.21 5.17
N TYR A 65 22.57 10.22 4.82
CA TYR A 65 23.97 10.23 5.21
C TYR A 65 24.76 11.21 4.33
N GLU A 66 25.76 11.90 4.91
CA GLU A 66 26.52 12.98 4.27
C GLU A 66 27.19 12.55 2.94
N ASP A 67 27.70 11.34 2.88
CA ASP A 67 28.45 10.79 1.76
C ASP A 67 27.59 10.09 0.69
N LEU A 68 26.26 10.23 0.75
CA LEU A 68 25.35 9.70 -0.26
C LEU A 68 25.04 10.73 -1.34
N PRO A 69 25.77 10.75 -2.49
CA PRO A 69 25.52 11.72 -3.53
C PRO A 69 24.17 11.51 -4.21
N TRP A 70 23.49 12.62 -4.52
CA TRP A 70 22.21 12.60 -5.23
C TRP A 70 22.30 12.07 -6.67
N LYS A 71 23.46 12.17 -7.29
CA LYS A 71 23.73 11.65 -8.63
C LYS A 71 24.74 10.51 -8.55
N GLY A 72 24.39 9.36 -9.11
CA GLY A 72 25.30 8.22 -9.15
C GLY A 72 24.96 7.10 -8.16
N PHE A 73 23.70 6.84 -7.94
CA PHE A 73 23.13 5.79 -7.10
C PHE A 73 23.78 4.39 -7.25
N LEU A 74 24.28 4.04 -8.43
CA LEU A 74 24.95 2.76 -8.67
C LEU A 74 26.47 2.79 -8.36
N SER A 75 27.06 3.95 -8.11
CA SER A 75 28.52 4.06 -7.91
C SER A 75 29.00 3.67 -6.51
N TRP A 76 28.10 3.42 -5.56
CA TRP A 76 28.47 3.08 -4.19
C TRP A 76 28.08 1.68 -3.73
N LEU A 77 27.97 0.74 -4.62
CA LEU A 77 28.07 -0.68 -4.30
C LEU A 77 29.40 -1.08 -3.65
N ASP A 78 30.20 -0.09 -3.23
CA ASP A 78 31.48 -0.34 -2.55
C ASP A 78 31.24 -0.77 -1.10
N ARG A 79 31.77 -1.94 -0.74
CA ARG A 79 31.49 -2.73 0.49
C ARG A 79 31.72 -2.00 1.83
N LYS A 80 32.37 -0.85 1.85
CA LYS A 80 32.62 -0.08 3.09
C LYS A 80 31.41 0.65 3.65
N GLY A 81 30.37 0.87 2.84
CA GLY A 81 29.17 1.60 3.25
C GLY A 81 28.07 0.77 3.90
N TRP A 82 28.19 -0.55 3.95
CA TRP A 82 27.08 -1.46 4.33
C TRP A 82 26.76 -1.56 5.83
N ARG A 83 27.62 -1.03 6.70
CA ARG A 83 27.38 -0.98 8.14
C ARG A 83 26.68 0.29 8.59
N ARG A 84 25.62 0.67 7.86
CA ARG A 84 24.80 1.83 8.16
C ARG A 84 23.36 1.38 8.20
N SER A 85 22.74 1.53 9.33
CA SER A 85 21.34 1.18 9.52
C SER A 85 20.66 2.28 10.31
N ALA A 86 19.45 2.63 9.93
CA ALA A 86 18.61 3.51 10.73
C ALA A 86 17.14 3.14 10.58
N VAL A 87 16.40 3.28 11.67
CA VAL A 87 14.95 3.18 11.68
C VAL A 87 14.39 4.59 11.84
N VAL A 88 13.74 5.06 10.78
CA VAL A 88 13.29 6.44 10.65
C VAL A 88 11.79 6.47 10.37
N SER A 89 11.06 7.22 11.20
CA SER A 89 9.65 7.49 11.00
C SER A 89 9.43 8.99 10.77
N LEU A 90 8.70 9.32 9.71
CA LEU A 90 8.39 10.68 9.28
C LEU A 90 6.88 10.85 9.18
N ALA A 91 6.35 11.84 9.88
CA ALA A 91 5.00 12.34 9.68
C ALA A 91 5.11 13.67 8.93
N VAL A 92 4.45 13.79 7.79
CA VAL A 92 4.50 15.00 6.94
C VAL A 92 3.10 15.36 6.46
N PRO A 93 2.84 16.61 6.05
CA PRO A 93 1.57 16.97 5.43
C PRO A 93 1.25 16.04 4.25
N ALA A 94 0.00 15.57 4.13
CA ALA A 94 -0.40 14.62 3.10
C ALA A 94 -0.07 15.08 1.67
N GLY A 95 -0.11 16.39 1.39
CA GLY A 95 0.24 16.98 0.10
C GLY A 95 1.74 17.02 -0.23
N THR A 96 2.61 16.57 0.68
CA THR A 96 4.07 16.61 0.49
C THR A 96 4.50 15.71 -0.68
N ARG A 97 5.41 16.22 -1.52
CA ARG A 97 6.13 15.39 -2.50
C ARG A 97 7.16 14.54 -1.75
N VAL A 98 7.12 13.23 -1.92
CA VAL A 98 8.02 12.29 -1.25
C VAL A 98 8.97 11.66 -2.25
N GLU A 99 10.27 11.72 -1.98
CA GLU A 99 11.29 10.95 -2.69
C GLU A 99 12.08 10.11 -1.68
N ALA A 100 11.90 8.79 -1.72
CA ALA A 100 12.61 7.84 -0.89
C ALA A 100 13.62 7.03 -1.72
N GLY A 101 14.89 7.05 -1.32
CA GLY A 101 15.96 6.25 -1.90
C GLY A 101 16.50 5.27 -0.87
N VAL A 102 16.37 3.97 -1.12
CA VAL A 102 16.79 2.91 -0.20
C VAL A 102 17.70 1.92 -0.92
N VAL A 103 18.70 1.40 -0.21
CA VAL A 103 19.56 0.35 -0.80
C VAL A 103 19.08 -1.03 -0.37
N GLY A 104 19.18 -1.33 0.90
CA GLY A 104 18.68 -2.54 1.52
C GLY A 104 17.64 -2.26 2.62
N ALA A 105 17.27 -0.99 2.80
CA ALA A 105 16.23 -0.62 3.77
C ALA A 105 14.85 -0.92 3.22
N ALA A 106 13.94 -1.31 4.11
CA ALA A 106 12.52 -1.36 3.80
C ALA A 106 11.93 0.07 3.77
N ALA A 107 10.99 0.33 2.87
CA ALA A 107 10.30 1.60 2.79
C ALA A 107 8.78 1.39 2.91
N VAL A 108 8.15 2.12 3.81
CA VAL A 108 6.69 2.16 3.95
C VAL A 108 6.23 3.60 3.75
N VAL A 109 5.31 3.83 2.82
CA VAL A 109 4.75 5.16 2.57
C VAL A 109 3.23 5.05 2.61
N SER A 110 2.60 5.84 3.46
CA SER A 110 1.14 5.78 3.63
C SER A 110 0.49 7.17 3.67
N GLY A 111 -0.74 7.27 3.14
CA GLY A 111 -1.59 8.45 3.23
C GLY A 111 -1.07 9.70 2.51
N ILE A 112 -0.19 9.56 1.52
CA ILE A 112 0.37 10.68 0.76
C ILE A 112 -0.51 10.97 -0.46
N GLN A 113 -0.89 12.24 -0.61
CA GLN A 113 -1.64 12.78 -1.76
C GLN A 113 -0.72 13.45 -2.78
N GLY A 114 0.47 13.84 -2.37
CA GLY A 114 1.51 14.38 -3.25
C GLY A 114 2.18 13.32 -4.10
N PRO A 115 2.98 13.74 -5.12
CA PRO A 115 3.76 12.81 -5.92
C PRO A 115 4.75 12.01 -5.07
N THR A 116 4.76 10.69 -5.25
CA THR A 116 5.66 9.78 -4.52
C THR A 116 6.61 9.07 -5.48
N VAL A 117 7.91 9.16 -5.20
CA VAL A 117 8.96 8.46 -5.95
C VAL A 117 9.76 7.59 -4.99
N VAL A 118 9.83 6.29 -5.26
CA VAL A 118 10.65 5.36 -4.50
C VAL A 118 11.71 4.76 -5.42
N LYS A 119 12.95 4.73 -4.95
CA LYS A 119 14.08 4.11 -5.64
C LYS A 119 14.74 3.11 -4.70
N GLY A 120 14.68 1.83 -5.06
CA GLY A 120 15.23 0.73 -4.26
C GLY A 120 16.32 -0.05 -4.98
N VAL A 121 17.18 -0.73 -4.22
CA VAL A 121 18.06 -1.76 -4.80
C VAL A 121 17.57 -3.14 -4.39
N THR A 122 17.51 -3.44 -3.07
CA THR A 122 17.13 -4.76 -2.55
C THR A 122 16.06 -4.70 -1.46
N GLY A 123 15.74 -3.52 -0.95
CA GLY A 123 14.73 -3.35 0.09
C GLY A 123 13.32 -3.39 -0.47
N ASP A 124 12.41 -4.00 0.28
CA ASP A 124 11.00 -4.05 -0.10
C ASP A 124 10.29 -2.72 0.19
N THR A 125 9.29 -2.42 -0.61
CA THR A 125 8.52 -1.18 -0.52
C THR A 125 7.04 -1.51 -0.36
N THR A 126 6.41 -0.90 0.62
CA THR A 126 4.96 -0.98 0.83
C THR A 126 4.35 0.42 0.71
N LEU A 127 3.35 0.56 -0.14
CA LEU A 127 2.62 1.80 -0.39
C LEU A 127 1.15 1.59 -0.02
N VAL A 128 0.59 2.47 0.82
CA VAL A 128 -0.80 2.31 1.30
C VAL A 128 -1.56 3.62 1.22
N GLY A 129 -2.73 3.62 0.57
CA GLY A 129 -3.64 4.77 0.55
C GLY A 129 -3.02 6.01 -0.11
N LEU A 130 -2.34 5.85 -1.24
CA LEU A 130 -1.74 6.96 -1.98
C LEU A 130 -2.68 7.45 -3.07
N SER A 131 -2.95 8.76 -3.11
CA SER A 131 -3.81 9.35 -4.15
C SER A 131 -3.05 10.16 -5.20
N GLY A 132 -1.82 10.55 -4.94
CA GLY A 132 -0.94 11.19 -5.91
C GLY A 132 -0.27 10.19 -6.87
N PRO A 133 0.38 10.68 -7.95
CA PRO A 133 1.12 9.83 -8.86
C PRO A 133 2.31 9.15 -8.18
N VAL A 134 2.47 7.85 -8.44
CA VAL A 134 3.49 6.99 -7.84
C VAL A 134 4.45 6.48 -8.91
N ARG A 135 5.72 6.60 -8.63
CA ARG A 135 6.79 5.96 -9.40
C ARG A 135 7.71 5.16 -8.48
N ALA A 136 7.85 3.88 -8.77
CA ALA A 136 8.79 3.02 -8.06
C ALA A 136 9.77 2.38 -9.06
N ASP A 137 11.06 2.58 -8.82
CA ASP A 137 12.15 1.98 -9.59
C ASP A 137 12.97 1.10 -8.64
N THR A 138 13.08 -0.20 -8.88
CA THR A 138 13.84 -1.12 -8.03
C THR A 138 14.73 -2.05 -8.85
N VAL A 139 15.72 -2.63 -8.22
CA VAL A 139 16.55 -3.66 -8.87
C VAL A 139 16.02 -5.05 -8.51
N SER A 140 15.92 -5.37 -7.22
CA SER A 140 15.48 -6.69 -6.75
C SER A 140 14.55 -6.65 -5.54
N GLY A 141 14.18 -5.47 -5.05
CA GLY A 141 13.17 -5.33 -4.00
C GLY A 141 11.75 -5.40 -4.55
N SER A 142 10.86 -5.98 -3.80
CA SER A 142 9.45 -6.11 -4.17
C SER A 142 8.66 -4.84 -3.82
N LEU A 143 7.60 -4.58 -4.60
CA LEU A 143 6.65 -3.50 -4.35
C LEU A 143 5.27 -4.08 -4.04
N GLU A 144 4.75 -3.73 -2.89
CA GLU A 144 3.35 -3.93 -2.53
C GLU A 144 2.63 -2.59 -2.49
N ALA A 145 1.58 -2.43 -3.30
CA ALA A 145 0.77 -1.22 -3.39
C ALA A 145 -0.69 -1.57 -3.06
N GLN A 146 -1.21 -1.02 -1.98
CA GLN A 146 -2.56 -1.24 -1.52
C GLN A 146 -3.34 0.08 -1.51
N ASP A 147 -4.56 0.07 -2.05
CA ASP A 147 -5.45 1.23 -2.12
C ASP A 147 -4.74 2.46 -2.73
N VAL A 148 -4.17 2.28 -3.91
CA VAL A 148 -3.50 3.35 -4.64
C VAL A 148 -4.47 3.90 -5.69
N ALA A 149 -4.92 5.16 -5.48
CA ALA A 149 -5.81 5.89 -6.38
C ALA A 149 -5.05 6.77 -7.39
N GLY A 150 -3.75 6.95 -7.24
CA GLY A 150 -2.90 7.65 -8.20
C GLY A 150 -2.41 6.75 -9.34
N ASP A 151 -1.91 7.38 -10.40
CA ASP A 151 -1.24 6.65 -11.49
C ASP A 151 -0.01 5.93 -10.96
N LEU A 152 0.11 4.62 -11.20
CA LEU A 152 1.23 3.79 -10.74
C LEU A 152 2.16 3.45 -11.90
N ARG A 153 3.44 3.75 -11.72
CA ARG A 153 4.52 3.30 -12.59
C ARG A 153 5.58 2.53 -11.81
N PHE A 154 5.78 1.28 -12.18
CA PHE A 154 6.78 0.38 -11.59
C PHE A 154 7.79 -0.08 -12.63
N ASN A 155 9.07 -0.01 -12.31
CA ASN A 155 10.13 -0.58 -13.12
C ASN A 155 11.04 -1.43 -12.23
N SER A 156 11.31 -2.66 -12.64
CA SER A 156 12.15 -3.59 -11.88
C SER A 156 13.08 -4.40 -12.78
N VAL A 157 14.13 -4.93 -12.20
CA VAL A 157 14.92 -5.98 -12.87
C VAL A 157 14.44 -7.36 -12.40
N SER A 158 14.33 -7.59 -11.08
CA SER A 158 13.93 -8.91 -10.55
C SER A 158 13.02 -8.85 -9.31
N GLY A 159 12.45 -7.69 -9.02
CA GLY A 159 11.47 -7.53 -7.94
C GLY A 159 10.05 -7.83 -8.39
N ASP A 160 9.24 -8.30 -7.47
CA ASP A 160 7.83 -8.58 -7.69
C ASP A 160 6.97 -7.33 -7.49
N LEU A 161 5.84 -7.28 -8.18
CA LEU A 161 4.81 -6.27 -8.00
C LEU A 161 3.52 -6.92 -7.51
N THR A 162 3.00 -6.44 -6.41
CA THR A 162 1.65 -6.76 -5.96
C THR A 162 0.84 -5.48 -5.80
N VAL A 163 -0.24 -5.36 -6.55
CA VAL A 163 -1.22 -4.27 -6.43
C VAL A 163 -2.52 -4.86 -5.91
N VAL A 164 -3.02 -4.30 -4.82
CA VAL A 164 -4.30 -4.68 -4.22
C VAL A 164 -5.22 -3.46 -4.23
N GLU A 165 -6.40 -3.61 -4.79
CA GLU A 165 -7.42 -2.55 -4.90
C GLU A 165 -6.90 -1.27 -5.58
N GLY A 166 -6.15 -1.44 -6.68
CA GLY A 166 -5.72 -0.30 -7.49
C GLY A 166 -6.91 0.40 -8.16
N SER A 167 -7.10 1.68 -7.86
CA SER A 167 -8.21 2.50 -8.36
C SER A 167 -7.78 3.72 -9.20
N GLY A 168 -6.48 3.90 -9.44
CA GLY A 168 -5.95 4.97 -10.28
C GLY A 168 -6.36 4.85 -11.76
N HIS A 169 -6.05 5.87 -12.58
CA HIS A 169 -6.38 5.84 -14.00
C HIS A 169 -5.46 4.94 -14.82
N SER A 170 -4.22 4.73 -14.36
CA SER A 170 -3.22 4.00 -15.11
C SER A 170 -2.31 3.18 -14.20
N VAL A 171 -2.08 1.91 -14.60
CA VAL A 171 -1.05 1.04 -14.00
C VAL A 171 -0.08 0.63 -15.10
N ARG A 172 1.18 1.01 -14.96
CA ARG A 172 2.26 0.61 -15.88
C ARG A 172 3.38 -0.06 -15.12
N ALA A 173 3.70 -1.29 -15.51
CA ALA A 173 4.79 -2.03 -14.90
C ALA A 173 5.65 -2.71 -15.96
N ASP A 174 6.95 -2.51 -15.85
CA ASP A 174 7.97 -3.11 -16.69
C ASP A 174 8.97 -3.87 -15.81
N SER A 175 9.15 -5.19 -16.03
CA SER A 175 10.12 -6.03 -15.29
C SER A 175 10.92 -6.90 -16.24
N VAL A 176 12.07 -7.34 -15.81
CA VAL A 176 12.82 -8.37 -16.56
C VAL A 176 12.46 -9.76 -16.02
N SER A 177 12.52 -9.98 -14.71
CA SER A 177 12.21 -11.27 -14.11
C SER A 177 11.56 -11.07 -12.74
N GLY A 178 10.30 -10.91 -12.69
CA GLY A 178 9.53 -10.75 -11.46
C GLY A 178 8.08 -11.02 -11.77
N SER A 179 7.36 -11.49 -10.80
CA SER A 179 5.92 -11.73 -10.93
C SER A 179 5.17 -10.42 -10.70
N MET A 180 4.09 -10.24 -11.45
CA MET A 180 3.20 -9.09 -11.32
C MET A 180 1.79 -9.58 -11.03
N ILE A 181 1.31 -9.28 -9.84
CA ILE A 181 -0.06 -9.57 -9.41
C ILE A 181 -0.79 -8.24 -9.29
N VAL A 182 -1.80 -8.02 -10.12
CA VAL A 182 -2.53 -6.76 -10.15
C VAL A 182 -4.01 -7.04 -9.94
N ASP A 183 -4.53 -6.63 -8.81
CA ASP A 183 -5.94 -6.68 -8.48
C ASP A 183 -6.54 -5.28 -8.56
N LEU A 184 -7.47 -5.11 -9.49
CA LEU A 184 -8.10 -3.83 -9.78
C LEU A 184 -9.38 -3.67 -8.98
N ALA A 185 -9.58 -2.49 -8.39
CA ALA A 185 -10.83 -2.11 -7.76
C ALA A 185 -12.01 -2.12 -8.77
N PRO A 186 -13.27 -2.17 -8.30
CA PRO A 186 -14.44 -2.11 -9.17
C PRO A 186 -14.46 -0.90 -10.12
N ASP A 187 -14.00 0.26 -9.63
CA ASP A 187 -13.82 1.50 -10.38
C ASP A 187 -12.37 1.69 -10.84
N GLY A 188 -11.66 0.60 -11.01
CA GLY A 188 -10.23 0.55 -11.28
C GLY A 188 -9.79 1.17 -12.59
N PRO A 189 -8.47 1.11 -12.86
CA PRO A 189 -7.85 1.82 -13.97
C PRO A 189 -8.38 1.35 -15.32
N THR A 190 -8.49 2.31 -16.22
CA THR A 190 -8.87 2.09 -17.63
C THR A 190 -7.67 1.83 -18.54
N ASP A 191 -6.44 2.12 -18.07
CA ASP A 191 -5.20 1.91 -18.84
C ASP A 191 -4.20 1.06 -18.05
N VAL A 192 -4.10 -0.22 -18.37
CA VAL A 192 -3.19 -1.19 -17.73
C VAL A 192 -2.18 -1.71 -18.74
N LYS A 193 -0.90 -1.50 -18.46
CA LYS A 193 0.19 -2.02 -19.30
C LYS A 193 1.24 -2.72 -18.47
N LEU A 194 1.36 -4.04 -18.61
CA LEU A 194 2.33 -4.87 -17.93
C LEU A 194 3.25 -5.55 -18.93
N THR A 195 4.56 -5.42 -18.72
CA THR A 195 5.57 -6.02 -19.60
C THR A 195 6.58 -6.78 -18.77
N SER A 196 6.85 -8.03 -19.11
CA SER A 196 7.90 -8.84 -18.48
C SER A 196 8.72 -9.60 -19.54
N VAL A 197 9.93 -9.96 -19.23
CA VAL A 197 10.67 -10.93 -20.05
C VAL A 197 10.41 -12.34 -19.54
N SER A 198 10.54 -12.57 -18.23
CA SER A 198 10.28 -13.87 -17.60
C SER A 198 9.63 -13.66 -16.24
N GLY A 199 8.43 -14.08 -16.08
CA GLY A 199 7.68 -13.93 -14.84
C GLY A 199 6.20 -14.16 -15.09
N GLU A 200 5.47 -14.40 -14.04
CA GLU A 200 4.03 -14.55 -14.11
C GLU A 200 3.35 -13.18 -14.07
N ILE A 201 2.36 -12.97 -14.91
CA ILE A 201 1.47 -11.82 -14.88
C ILE A 201 0.07 -12.31 -14.56
N ALA A 202 -0.44 -11.99 -13.38
CA ALA A 202 -1.80 -12.31 -12.96
C ALA A 202 -2.58 -10.99 -12.78
N ILE A 203 -3.70 -10.86 -13.48
CA ILE A 203 -4.55 -9.67 -13.41
C ILE A 203 -5.94 -10.11 -12.99
N ARG A 204 -6.40 -9.62 -11.84
CA ARG A 204 -7.76 -9.80 -11.38
C ARG A 204 -8.58 -8.56 -11.73
N LEU A 205 -9.54 -8.74 -12.63
CA LEU A 205 -10.42 -7.68 -13.13
C LEU A 205 -11.76 -7.70 -12.41
N PRO A 206 -12.39 -6.53 -12.21
CA PRO A 206 -13.75 -6.45 -11.71
C PRO A 206 -14.73 -7.17 -12.64
N HIS A 207 -15.89 -7.57 -12.11
CA HIS A 207 -16.93 -8.25 -12.87
C HIS A 207 -17.42 -7.41 -14.06
N ARG A 208 -17.46 -6.08 -13.90
CA ARG A 208 -17.89 -5.11 -14.92
C ARG A 208 -16.73 -4.42 -15.60
N ALA A 209 -15.62 -5.14 -15.81
CA ALA A 209 -14.47 -4.58 -16.50
C ALA A 209 -14.84 -4.03 -17.87
N ASP A 210 -14.31 -2.86 -18.22
CA ASP A 210 -14.57 -2.16 -19.48
C ASP A 210 -13.25 -1.81 -20.16
N ALA A 211 -12.73 -2.72 -21.02
CA ALA A 211 -11.44 -2.55 -21.66
C ALA A 211 -11.31 -3.37 -22.96
N GLU A 212 -10.51 -2.86 -23.87
CA GLU A 212 -9.90 -3.66 -24.94
C GLU A 212 -8.71 -4.42 -24.36
N VAL A 213 -8.74 -5.76 -24.52
CA VAL A 213 -7.76 -6.67 -23.92
C VAL A 213 -6.84 -7.24 -24.98
N GLU A 214 -5.55 -7.12 -24.75
CA GLU A 214 -4.49 -7.76 -25.53
C GLU A 214 -3.42 -8.32 -24.58
N ALA A 215 -3.34 -9.64 -24.46
CA ALA A 215 -2.32 -10.31 -23.67
C ALA A 215 -1.54 -11.29 -24.53
N ASN A 216 -0.20 -11.21 -24.52
CA ASN A 216 0.67 -11.97 -25.40
C ASN A 216 1.80 -12.63 -24.63
N THR A 217 2.07 -13.91 -24.88
CA THR A 217 3.31 -14.58 -24.45
C THR A 217 3.95 -15.31 -25.66
N ALA A 218 5.26 -15.23 -25.76
CA ALA A 218 5.98 -15.88 -26.84
C ALA A 218 6.24 -17.38 -26.57
N SER A 219 6.46 -17.76 -25.31
CA SER A 219 6.67 -19.16 -24.89
C SER A 219 6.20 -19.38 -23.46
N GLY A 220 4.92 -19.34 -23.22
CA GLY A 220 4.33 -19.53 -21.91
C GLY A 220 2.89 -19.96 -22.01
N SER A 221 2.23 -20.11 -20.88
CA SER A 221 0.80 -20.44 -20.83
C SER A 221 -0.04 -19.19 -20.66
N VAL A 222 -1.28 -19.25 -21.13
CA VAL A 222 -2.28 -18.24 -20.85
C VAL A 222 -3.52 -18.87 -20.23
N SER A 223 -4.10 -18.19 -19.24
CA SER A 223 -5.36 -18.57 -18.60
C SER A 223 -6.33 -17.39 -18.67
N ASN A 224 -7.58 -17.67 -18.96
CA ASN A 224 -8.60 -16.65 -19.13
C ASN A 224 -9.92 -17.08 -18.50
N ALA A 225 -10.48 -16.25 -17.63
CA ALA A 225 -11.75 -16.47 -16.95
C ALA A 225 -12.95 -15.72 -17.57
N PHE A 226 -12.78 -15.13 -18.78
CA PHE A 226 -13.80 -14.33 -19.45
C PHE A 226 -14.22 -14.98 -20.76
N ASP A 227 -15.52 -15.22 -20.94
CA ASP A 227 -16.07 -15.87 -22.15
C ASP A 227 -15.98 -14.98 -23.39
N ASP A 228 -15.94 -13.65 -23.21
CA ASP A 228 -15.84 -12.65 -24.28
C ASP A 228 -14.43 -12.54 -24.87
N LEU A 229 -13.43 -13.10 -24.21
CA LEU A 229 -12.05 -13.08 -24.66
C LEU A 229 -11.67 -14.38 -25.36
N ARG A 230 -10.97 -14.25 -26.47
CA ARG A 230 -10.52 -15.37 -27.30
C ARG A 230 -9.06 -15.66 -27.08
N VAL A 231 -8.76 -16.94 -26.87
CA VAL A 231 -7.38 -17.43 -26.76
C VAL A 231 -6.97 -18.01 -28.10
N HIS A 232 -5.86 -17.52 -28.64
CA HIS A 232 -5.21 -18.01 -29.83
C HIS A 232 -3.83 -18.55 -29.48
N GLY A 233 -3.47 -19.72 -29.97
CA GLY A 233 -2.15 -20.32 -29.76
C GLY A 233 -1.58 -20.85 -31.08
N GLN A 234 -0.31 -20.56 -31.35
CA GLN A 234 0.41 -21.09 -32.50
C GLN A 234 1.91 -21.21 -32.15
N TRP A 235 2.50 -22.38 -32.38
CA TRP A 235 3.94 -22.62 -32.22
C TRP A 235 4.52 -22.27 -30.85
N GLY A 236 3.75 -22.46 -29.74
CA GLY A 236 4.16 -22.14 -28.38
C GLY A 236 3.88 -20.70 -27.97
N ALA A 237 3.56 -19.81 -28.88
CA ALA A 237 3.08 -18.47 -28.59
C ALA A 237 1.57 -18.49 -28.33
N HIS A 238 1.13 -17.75 -27.32
CA HIS A 238 -0.28 -17.62 -26.96
C HIS A 238 -0.68 -16.15 -26.88
N LYS A 239 -1.88 -15.88 -27.34
CA LYS A 239 -2.46 -14.53 -27.34
C LYS A 239 -3.91 -14.57 -26.86
N ILE A 240 -4.26 -13.67 -25.96
CA ILE A 240 -5.64 -13.38 -25.58
C ILE A 240 -6.03 -12.05 -26.19
N THR A 241 -7.18 -11.99 -26.86
CA THR A 241 -7.73 -10.75 -27.41
C THR A 241 -9.24 -10.72 -27.25
N GLY A 242 -9.76 -9.54 -27.12
CA GLY A 242 -11.20 -9.31 -27.08
C GLY A 242 -11.54 -7.98 -26.44
N ARG A 243 -12.81 -7.83 -26.13
CA ARG A 243 -13.36 -6.63 -25.53
C ARG A 243 -14.22 -7.02 -24.34
N LEU A 244 -14.00 -6.38 -23.22
CA LEU A 244 -14.85 -6.45 -22.06
C LEU A 244 -15.68 -5.17 -22.01
N GLY A 245 -16.98 -5.26 -21.76
CA GLY A 245 -17.88 -4.12 -21.72
C GLY A 245 -17.92 -3.35 -23.05
N ALA A 246 -17.89 -2.02 -23.00
CA ALA A 246 -17.86 -1.14 -24.17
C ALA A 246 -16.45 -0.97 -24.75
N GLY A 247 -15.40 -1.34 -24.02
CA GLY A 247 -14.01 -1.27 -24.47
C GLY A 247 -13.40 0.13 -24.41
N HIS A 248 -13.77 0.94 -23.42
CA HIS A 248 -13.24 2.30 -23.28
C HIS A 248 -11.80 2.31 -22.75
N GLY A 249 -11.43 1.33 -21.93
CA GLY A 249 -10.08 1.19 -21.39
C GLY A 249 -9.18 0.33 -22.26
N THR A 250 -7.92 0.19 -21.87
CA THR A 250 -6.92 -0.64 -22.53
C THR A 250 -6.19 -1.50 -21.52
N LEU A 251 -6.21 -2.83 -21.73
CA LEU A 251 -5.41 -3.76 -20.95
C LEU A 251 -4.42 -4.47 -21.86
N ARG A 252 -3.14 -4.23 -21.63
CA ARG A 252 -2.05 -4.88 -22.37
C ARG A 252 -1.12 -5.60 -21.41
N ALA A 253 -0.96 -6.91 -21.61
CA ALA A 253 0.01 -7.72 -20.89
C ALA A 253 0.93 -8.42 -21.90
N THR A 254 2.23 -8.30 -21.72
CA THR A 254 3.19 -8.93 -22.65
C THR A 254 4.31 -9.58 -21.86
N THR A 255 4.58 -10.85 -22.15
CA THR A 255 5.76 -11.54 -21.62
C THR A 255 6.45 -12.35 -22.73
N VAL A 256 7.73 -12.64 -22.57
CA VAL A 256 8.45 -13.48 -23.53
C VAL A 256 8.36 -14.95 -23.12
N SER A 257 8.68 -15.29 -21.87
CA SER A 257 8.70 -16.68 -21.40
C SER A 257 7.94 -16.89 -20.08
N GLY A 258 6.95 -16.06 -19.80
CA GLY A 258 6.12 -16.15 -18.62
C GLY A 258 4.68 -16.57 -18.91
N SER A 259 3.94 -16.88 -17.87
CA SER A 259 2.50 -17.12 -17.95
C SER A 259 1.70 -15.84 -17.75
N ILE A 260 0.51 -15.77 -18.36
CA ILE A 260 -0.45 -14.68 -18.15
C ILE A 260 -1.78 -15.27 -17.73
N ALA A 261 -2.30 -14.81 -16.61
CA ALA A 261 -3.60 -15.19 -16.08
C ALA A 261 -4.53 -13.98 -15.97
N LEU A 262 -5.66 -14.02 -16.63
CA LEU A 262 -6.75 -13.06 -16.47
C LEU A 262 -7.84 -13.70 -15.60
N LEU A 263 -8.04 -13.16 -14.42
CA LEU A 263 -8.95 -13.66 -13.39
C LEU A 263 -10.13 -12.70 -13.23
N ARG A 264 -11.28 -13.24 -12.87
CA ARG A 264 -12.48 -12.44 -12.57
C ARG A 264 -12.65 -12.31 -11.06
N ARG A 265 -12.91 -11.10 -10.57
CA ARG A 265 -13.31 -10.88 -9.18
C ARG A 265 -14.71 -11.43 -8.96
N PRO A 266 -14.98 -12.15 -7.84
CA PRO A 266 -16.34 -12.60 -7.52
C PRO A 266 -17.29 -11.40 -7.31
N ALA A 267 -18.53 -11.53 -7.80
CA ALA A 267 -19.54 -10.46 -7.71
C ALA A 267 -19.86 -10.06 -6.26
N GLN A 268 -19.71 -10.96 -5.30
CA GLN A 268 -19.98 -10.70 -3.87
C GLN A 268 -18.96 -9.73 -3.23
N GLU A 269 -17.72 -9.71 -3.73
CA GLU A 269 -16.71 -8.78 -3.23
C GLU A 269 -16.94 -7.36 -3.76
N GLU A 270 -17.64 -7.19 -4.88
CA GLU A 270 -17.95 -5.89 -5.46
C GLU A 270 -19.08 -5.18 -4.73
N ASP A 271 -20.10 -5.94 -4.27
CA ASP A 271 -21.27 -5.38 -3.58
C ASP A 271 -20.94 -4.87 -2.17
N ASP A 272 -19.92 -5.42 -1.50
CA ASP A 272 -19.48 -4.96 -0.18
C ASP A 272 -18.76 -3.58 -0.21
N HIS A 273 -18.28 -3.16 -1.38
CA HIS A 273 -17.60 -1.88 -1.59
C HIS A 273 -18.49 -0.79 -2.18
N ALA A 274 -19.74 -1.12 -2.57
CA ALA A 274 -20.70 -0.11 -3.00
C ALA A 274 -21.03 0.82 -1.82
N PRO A 275 -21.03 2.16 -1.99
CA PRO A 275 -21.47 3.07 -0.96
C PRO A 275 -22.88 2.68 -0.56
N ARG A 276 -23.08 2.31 0.70
CA ARG A 276 -24.44 2.11 1.24
C ARG A 276 -25.12 3.46 1.17
N ASP A 277 -25.92 3.67 0.13
CA ASP A 277 -26.80 4.81 0.01
C ASP A 277 -27.55 4.98 1.32
N ALA A 278 -27.29 6.12 1.96
CA ALA A 278 -28.02 6.52 3.15
C ALA A 278 -29.51 6.52 2.82
N HIS A 279 -30.23 5.53 3.32
CA HIS A 279 -31.67 5.59 3.30
C HIS A 279 -32.11 6.89 3.98
N PRO A 280 -32.89 7.77 3.32
CA PRO A 280 -33.50 8.87 4.02
C PRO A 280 -34.55 8.27 4.95
N GLY A 281 -34.19 8.20 6.22
CA GLY A 281 -35.09 7.82 7.29
C GLY A 281 -36.24 8.82 7.41
N THR A 282 -37.38 8.49 6.83
CA THR A 282 -38.67 9.03 7.19
C THR A 282 -39.18 8.23 8.39
N ASP A 283 -38.68 8.55 9.56
CA ASP A 283 -39.35 8.20 10.82
C ASP A 283 -39.99 9.48 11.39
N SER A 284 -41.23 9.66 11.05
CA SER A 284 -42.13 10.52 11.83
C SER A 284 -42.63 9.71 13.02
N PRO A 285 -42.51 10.19 14.25
CA PRO A 285 -43.05 9.49 15.41
C PRO A 285 -44.59 9.57 15.40
N PRO A 286 -45.30 8.50 15.74
CA PRO A 286 -46.74 8.54 15.87
C PRO A 286 -47.16 9.33 17.12
N ALA A 287 -48.18 10.18 16.96
CA ALA A 287 -48.82 10.99 17.98
C ALA A 287 -49.38 10.15 19.09
N ALA A 288 -49.15 10.56 20.34
CA ALA A 288 -49.76 10.01 21.53
C ALA A 288 -51.22 10.41 21.65
N PRO A 289 -52.16 9.53 22.10
CA PRO A 289 -53.48 9.95 22.56
C PRO A 289 -53.44 10.28 24.04
N ALA A 290 -54.07 11.44 24.34
CA ALA A 290 -54.40 11.90 25.69
C ALA A 290 -55.50 11.11 26.36
N GLY A 291 -55.40 10.89 27.66
CA GLY A 291 -56.48 10.40 28.47
C GLY A 291 -56.06 10.10 29.91
N HIS A 292 -56.37 10.97 30.82
CA HIS A 292 -56.42 10.88 32.29
C HIS A 292 -57.70 10.17 32.73
N PRO A 293 -57.96 9.93 34.08
CA PRO A 293 -57.11 9.77 35.25
C PRO A 293 -57.58 8.63 36.24
N GLU A 294 -56.87 8.61 37.40
CA GLU A 294 -57.32 8.16 38.73
C GLU A 294 -57.28 6.69 39.16
N GLY A 295 -56.63 6.50 40.30
CA GLY A 295 -57.04 5.54 41.34
C GLY A 295 -55.91 4.80 42.04
N ASP A 296 -55.38 5.37 43.07
CA ASP A 296 -55.36 4.93 44.51
C ASP A 296 -54.65 3.60 44.90
N SER A 297 -53.75 3.82 45.88
CA SER A 297 -53.45 3.04 47.11
C SER A 297 -52.83 1.64 47.07
N GLY A 298 -51.76 1.51 47.86
CA GLY A 298 -51.46 0.34 48.67
C GLY A 298 -50.01 -0.15 48.57
N ASP A 299 -49.17 0.39 49.34
CA ASP A 299 -48.58 -0.03 50.62
C ASP A 299 -47.97 -1.45 50.65
N ASN A 300 -46.80 -1.44 51.26
CA ASN A 300 -46.18 -2.46 52.06
C ASN A 300 -44.97 -3.25 51.47
N SER A 301 -43.79 -2.78 51.81
CA SER A 301 -42.88 -3.31 52.85
C SER A 301 -42.19 -4.67 52.60
N VAL A 302 -40.90 -4.59 52.85
CA VAL A 302 -40.08 -5.40 53.74
C VAL A 302 -39.08 -6.37 53.13
N SER A 303 -37.84 -6.04 53.43
CA SER A 303 -36.70 -6.85 53.86
C SER A 303 -35.94 -7.79 52.92
N GLY A 304 -34.74 -7.48 52.70
CA GLY A 304 -33.42 -8.02 52.72
C GLY A 304 -33.15 -9.38 53.42
N PRO A 305 -31.89 -9.72 53.72
CA PRO A 305 -30.69 -9.89 52.89
C PRO A 305 -30.12 -11.35 53.00
N GLY A 306 -29.01 -11.65 52.37
CA GLY A 306 -28.26 -12.91 52.61
C GLY A 306 -27.24 -13.15 51.47
N ASP A 307 -26.07 -12.84 51.60
CA ASP A 307 -24.84 -13.39 52.21
C ASP A 307 -24.52 -14.83 51.79
N GLY A 308 -23.24 -15.06 51.41
CA GLY A 308 -22.62 -16.38 51.29
C GLY A 308 -21.68 -16.51 50.08
N THR A 309 -20.48 -16.02 50.11
CA THR A 309 -19.17 -16.61 50.54
C THR A 309 -18.71 -17.85 49.80
N THR A 310 -17.45 -17.74 49.24
CA THR A 310 -16.35 -18.73 49.27
C THR A 310 -16.38 -19.82 48.22
N THR A 311 -15.38 -20.03 47.35
CA THR A 311 -14.01 -20.50 47.57
C THR A 311 -13.32 -20.74 46.23
N ALA A 312 -12.09 -20.33 46.08
CA ALA A 312 -11.10 -21.00 45.24
C ALA A 312 -10.53 -22.21 46.03
N PRO A 313 -9.86 -23.20 45.43
CA PRO A 313 -8.48 -23.05 45.01
C PRO A 313 -7.98 -23.96 43.85
N ALA A 314 -6.85 -23.54 43.27
CA ALA A 314 -5.55 -24.21 43.06
C ALA A 314 -5.39 -25.43 42.15
N ASP A 315 -4.38 -25.25 41.31
CA ASP A 315 -3.19 -26.08 41.09
C ASP A 315 -3.21 -27.17 40.01
N GLY A 316 -2.14 -27.17 39.24
CA GLY A 316 -1.84 -28.27 38.32
C GLY A 316 -0.83 -27.95 37.21
N THR A 317 0.39 -27.66 37.63
CA THR A 317 1.65 -27.84 36.87
C THR A 317 1.69 -29.11 36.03
N THR A 318 2.17 -29.07 34.77
CA THR A 318 3.23 -30.00 34.30
C THR A 318 3.86 -29.60 32.98
N ASP A 319 5.11 -29.43 33.04
CA ASP A 319 6.24 -29.55 32.12
C ASP A 319 6.15 -30.68 31.08
N LYS A 320 6.67 -30.41 29.84
CA LYS A 320 7.53 -31.27 29.00
C LYS A 320 7.73 -30.60 27.63
N LYS A 321 8.80 -30.02 27.34
CA LYS A 321 10.14 -30.33 26.84
C LYS A 321 10.20 -31.42 25.76
N VAL A 322 11.00 -31.10 24.68
CA VAL A 322 11.69 -31.95 23.67
C VAL A 322 10.85 -32.27 22.41
N LEU A 323 11.23 -31.91 21.21
CA LEU A 323 12.49 -31.89 20.42
C LEU A 323 12.51 -30.74 19.42
#